data_e95f1e911dbf6157f0e519fc5375ecb1
#
_entry.id   e95f1e911dbf6157f0e519fc5375ecb1
#
_cell.length_a   1.000
_cell.length_b   1.000
_cell.length_c   1.000
_cell.angle_alpha   90.00
_cell.angle_beta   90.00
_cell.angle_gamma   90.00
#
_symmetry.space_group_name_H-M   'P 1'
#
loop_
_entity.id
_entity.type
_entity.pdbx_description
1 polymer ?
#
loop_
_entity_poly.entity_id
_entity_poly.type
_entity_poly.pdbx_seq_one_letter_code
_entity_poly.pdbx_strand_id
1 'polypeptide(L)'
;MATKTYAGVSVDISGEGYLNDPTQWTKEIGTEIAKEEGIELTDKHFELIDFIRNKVINGDALTIRGINKSGIVDVKTFYGMFPGAPLKKSTKIAGIPKPSSCV
;
A
#
# COMPACT_ATOMS: atom_id res chain seq x y z
N MET A 1 -4.85 -14.44 -13.88
CA MET A 1 -3.76 -13.62 -13.33
C MET A 1 -3.24 -12.68 -14.40
N ALA A 2 -2.99 -11.46 -14.03
CA ALA A 2 -2.47 -10.44 -14.95
C ALA A 2 -1.07 -10.03 -14.51
N THR A 3 -0.30 -9.51 -15.45
CA THR A 3 0.99 -8.93 -15.13
C THR A 3 1.00 -7.48 -15.56
N LYS A 4 1.78 -6.67 -14.89
CA LYS A 4 1.97 -5.27 -15.25
C LYS A 4 3.41 -4.89 -14.99
N THR A 5 3.93 -3.98 -15.81
CA THR A 5 5.32 -3.53 -15.66
C THR A 5 5.34 -2.21 -14.92
N TYR A 6 6.07 -2.18 -13.80
CA TYR A 6 6.35 -0.98 -13.02
C TYR A 6 7.86 -0.87 -12.86
N ALA A 7 8.41 0.31 -13.09
CA ALA A 7 9.84 0.57 -12.95
C ALA A 7 10.71 -0.45 -13.71
N GLY A 8 10.24 -0.92 -14.86
CA GLY A 8 10.95 -1.89 -15.67
C GLY A 8 10.84 -3.33 -15.17
N VAL A 9 10.03 -3.59 -14.15
CA VAL A 9 9.86 -4.94 -13.56
C VAL A 9 8.44 -5.43 -13.80
N SER A 10 8.31 -6.66 -14.30
CA SER A 10 7.00 -7.30 -14.45
C SER A 10 6.57 -7.88 -13.11
N VAL A 11 5.38 -7.52 -12.67
CA VAL A 11 4.82 -8.01 -11.41
C VAL A 11 3.45 -8.64 -11.65
N ASP A 12 3.12 -9.65 -10.84
CA ASP A 12 1.80 -10.27 -10.88
C ASP A 12 0.81 -9.41 -10.10
N ILE A 13 -0.30 -9.08 -10.74
CA ILE A 13 -1.35 -8.29 -10.09
C ILE A 13 -2.68 -9.04 -10.13
N SER A 14 -3.54 -8.71 -9.17
CA SER A 14 -4.92 -9.19 -9.15
C SER A 14 -5.77 -8.39 -10.13
N GLY A 15 -7.02 -8.82 -10.33
CA GLY A 15 -7.95 -8.08 -11.17
C GLY A 15 -8.22 -6.66 -10.69
N GLU A 16 -7.95 -6.38 -9.41
CA GLU A 16 -8.11 -5.05 -8.83
C GLU A 16 -6.80 -4.25 -8.80
N GLY A 17 -5.71 -4.82 -9.30
CA GLY A 17 -4.44 -4.11 -9.40
C GLY A 17 -3.51 -4.25 -8.19
N TYR A 18 -3.85 -5.12 -7.23
CA TYR A 18 -2.97 -5.39 -6.09
C TYR A 18 -1.88 -6.38 -6.49
N LEU A 19 -0.67 -6.22 -5.95
CA LEU A 19 0.38 -7.21 -6.16
C LEU A 19 0.01 -8.51 -5.44
N ASN A 20 0.09 -9.63 -6.18
CA ASN A 20 -0.13 -10.95 -5.59
C ASN A 20 1.08 -11.42 -4.78
N ASP A 21 2.27 -10.98 -5.17
CA ASP A 21 3.51 -11.38 -4.51
C ASP A 21 4.21 -10.15 -3.91
N PRO A 22 4.13 -9.95 -2.58
CA PRO A 22 4.75 -8.79 -1.94
C PRO A 22 6.27 -8.70 -2.12
N THR A 23 6.93 -9.82 -2.43
CA THR A 23 8.39 -9.81 -2.61
C THR A 23 8.82 -9.12 -3.90
N GLN A 24 7.92 -8.94 -4.84
CA GLN A 24 8.22 -8.24 -6.10
C GLN A 24 8.25 -6.71 -5.94
N TRP A 25 7.76 -6.20 -4.83
CA TRP A 25 7.63 -4.77 -4.62
C TRP A 25 8.97 -4.09 -4.32
N THR A 26 9.15 -2.88 -4.88
CA THR A 26 10.24 -1.98 -4.52
C THR A 26 9.66 -0.57 -4.34
N LYS A 27 10.46 0.34 -3.78
CA LYS A 27 10.02 1.73 -3.61
C LYS A 27 9.67 2.38 -4.94
N GLU A 28 10.41 2.06 -5.98
CA GLU A 28 10.16 2.57 -7.33
C GLU A 28 8.81 2.09 -7.85
N ILE A 29 8.50 0.82 -7.64
CA ILE A 29 7.20 0.25 -8.01
C ILE A 29 6.08 0.94 -7.24
N GLY A 30 6.25 1.12 -5.94
CA GLY A 30 5.27 1.82 -5.12
C GLY A 30 5.03 3.25 -5.60
N THR A 31 6.09 3.94 -5.99
CA THR A 31 6.00 5.31 -6.51
C THR A 31 5.18 5.36 -7.80
N GLU A 32 5.39 4.40 -8.70
CA GLU A 32 4.62 4.37 -9.94
C GLU A 32 3.16 4.04 -9.72
N ILE A 33 2.86 3.12 -8.80
CA ILE A 33 1.47 2.82 -8.44
C ILE A 33 0.81 4.06 -7.84
N ALA A 34 1.53 4.79 -6.98
CA ALA A 34 1.02 6.01 -6.38
C ALA A 34 0.70 7.07 -7.43
N LYS A 35 1.52 7.20 -8.47
CA LYS A 35 1.26 8.12 -9.57
C LYS A 35 -0.04 7.78 -10.29
N GLU A 36 -0.31 6.50 -10.48
CA GLU A 36 -1.57 6.06 -11.08
C GLU A 36 -2.77 6.46 -10.24
N GLU A 37 -2.60 6.47 -8.92
CA GLU A 37 -3.64 6.84 -7.97
C GLU A 37 -3.69 8.35 -7.69
N GLY A 38 -2.80 9.13 -8.33
CA GLY A 38 -2.75 10.56 -8.14
C GLY A 38 -2.14 11.00 -6.81
N ILE A 39 -1.29 10.16 -6.24
CA ILE A 39 -0.68 10.42 -4.92
C ILE A 39 0.83 10.60 -5.09
N GLU A 40 1.37 11.65 -4.47
CA GLU A 40 2.80 11.86 -4.40
C GLU A 40 3.32 11.31 -3.07
N LEU A 41 4.27 10.38 -3.12
CA LEU A 41 4.82 9.76 -1.92
C LEU A 41 5.88 10.65 -1.28
N THR A 42 5.75 10.83 0.03
CA THR A 42 6.73 11.55 0.85
C THR A 42 7.42 10.55 1.78
N ASP A 43 8.42 11.02 2.54
CA ASP A 43 9.09 10.18 3.53
C ASP A 43 8.10 9.58 4.52
N LYS A 44 7.10 10.35 4.93
CA LYS A 44 6.07 9.87 5.86
C LYS A 44 5.24 8.76 5.22
N HIS A 45 4.94 8.86 3.93
CA HIS A 45 4.25 7.79 3.20
C HIS A 45 5.07 6.50 3.23
N PHE A 46 6.37 6.58 2.97
CA PHE A 46 7.24 5.40 2.97
C PHE A 46 7.35 4.78 4.36
N GLU A 47 7.42 5.60 5.40
CA GLU A 47 7.43 5.13 6.77
C GLU A 47 6.17 4.32 7.09
N LEU A 48 5.01 4.84 6.69
CA LEU A 48 3.74 4.15 6.87
C LEU A 48 3.65 2.89 6.01
N ILE A 49 4.13 2.94 4.77
CA ILE A 49 4.15 1.79 3.87
C ILE A 49 4.98 0.65 4.46
N ASP A 50 6.14 0.95 5.04
CA ASP A 50 6.96 -0.07 5.70
C ASP A 50 6.20 -0.72 6.85
N PHE A 51 5.50 0.06 7.65
CA PHE A 51 4.67 -0.45 8.74
C PHE A 51 3.58 -1.39 8.20
N ILE A 52 2.88 -0.97 7.14
CA ILE A 52 1.81 -1.75 6.53
C ILE A 52 2.35 -3.08 5.98
N ARG A 53 3.46 -3.04 5.26
CA ARG A 53 4.08 -4.25 4.71
C ARG A 53 4.49 -5.22 5.82
N ASN A 54 5.13 -4.72 6.86
CA ASN A 54 5.55 -5.55 7.98
C ASN A 54 4.37 -6.25 8.66
N LYS A 55 3.27 -5.52 8.86
CA LYS A 55 2.07 -6.09 9.45
C LYS A 55 1.52 -7.24 8.61
N VAL A 56 1.34 -7.01 7.32
CA VAL A 56 0.70 -7.99 6.44
C VAL A 56 1.63 -9.19 6.19
N ILE A 57 2.92 -8.94 5.98
CA ILE A 57 3.89 -10.02 5.73
C ILE A 57 4.01 -10.91 6.95
N ASN A 58 3.91 -10.35 8.15
CA ASN A 58 3.95 -11.12 9.40
C ASN A 58 2.63 -11.84 9.72
N GLY A 59 1.61 -11.65 8.87
CA GLY A 59 0.32 -12.30 9.07
C GLY A 59 -0.62 -11.57 10.02
N ASP A 60 -0.28 -10.34 10.41
CA ASP A 60 -1.11 -9.54 11.30
C ASP A 60 -2.23 -8.85 10.53
N ALA A 61 -3.37 -8.66 11.18
CA ALA A 61 -4.47 -7.93 10.57
C ALA A 61 -4.12 -6.45 10.44
N LEU A 62 -4.41 -5.87 9.27
CA LEU A 62 -4.24 -4.45 9.05
C LEU A 62 -5.57 -3.74 9.26
N THR A 63 -5.61 -2.81 10.19
CA THR A 63 -6.82 -2.04 10.50
C THR A 63 -6.47 -0.56 10.60
N ILE A 64 -7.47 0.30 10.41
CA ILE A 64 -7.31 1.74 10.59
C ILE A 64 -6.93 2.06 12.03
N ARG A 65 -7.53 1.35 12.98
CA ARG A 65 -7.19 1.49 14.39
C ARG A 65 -5.71 1.17 14.65
N GLY A 66 -5.21 0.09 14.04
CA GLY A 66 -3.81 -0.30 14.17
C GLY A 66 -2.86 0.76 13.60
N ILE A 67 -3.24 1.38 12.49
CA ILE A 67 -2.46 2.47 11.90
C ILE A 67 -2.41 3.67 12.85
N ASN A 68 -3.54 4.03 13.45
CA ASN A 68 -3.57 5.11 14.43
C ASN A 68 -2.69 4.81 15.65
N LYS A 69 -2.69 3.56 16.10
CA LYS A 69 -1.88 3.13 17.26
C LYS A 69 -0.39 3.02 16.94
N SER A 70 -0.02 2.99 15.66
CA SER A 70 1.39 2.86 15.26
C SER A 70 2.25 4.04 15.71
N GLY A 71 1.62 5.18 15.94
CA GLY A 71 2.33 6.41 16.26
C GLY A 71 2.94 7.12 15.06
N ILE A 72 2.82 6.55 13.88
CA ILE A 72 3.36 7.16 12.65
C ILE A 72 2.43 8.27 12.18
N VAL A 73 1.13 7.97 12.09
CA VAL A 73 0.10 8.93 11.70
C VAL A 73 -1.17 8.65 12.47
N ASP A 74 -2.01 9.67 12.64
CA ASP A 74 -3.36 9.47 13.17
C ASP A 74 -4.32 9.17 12.00
N VAL A 75 -5.57 8.85 12.33
CA VAL A 75 -6.58 8.50 11.32
C VAL A 75 -6.80 9.65 10.34
N LYS A 76 -6.87 10.86 10.83
CA LYS A 76 -7.12 12.04 9.99
C LYS A 76 -5.98 12.25 9.00
N THR A 77 -4.73 12.14 9.45
CA THR A 77 -3.56 12.28 8.61
C THR A 77 -3.52 11.16 7.57
N PHE A 78 -3.83 9.93 7.99
CA PHE A 78 -3.87 8.78 7.08
C PHE A 78 -4.86 9.02 5.93
N TYR A 79 -6.05 9.52 6.23
CA TYR A 79 -7.05 9.81 5.21
C TYR A 79 -6.59 10.91 4.26
N GLY A 80 -5.83 11.88 4.76
CA GLY A 80 -5.26 12.95 3.95
C GLY A 80 -4.13 12.47 3.05
N MET A 81 -3.38 11.46 3.48
CA MET A 81 -2.27 10.91 2.70
C MET A 81 -2.75 10.02 1.55
N PHE A 82 -3.91 9.36 1.72
CA PHE A 82 -4.49 8.46 0.72
C PHE A 82 -5.97 8.80 0.52
N PRO A 83 -6.25 9.94 -0.15
CA PRO A 83 -7.63 10.43 -0.26
C PRO A 83 -8.56 9.46 -0.99
N GLY A 84 -9.79 9.39 -0.54
CA GLY A 84 -10.85 8.59 -1.16
C GLY A 84 -11.01 7.21 -0.56
N ALA A 85 -10.00 6.38 -0.63
CA ALA A 85 -10.05 5.01 -0.09
C ALA A 85 -8.70 4.69 0.55
N PRO A 86 -8.44 5.21 1.75
CA PRO A 86 -7.09 5.17 2.32
C PRO A 86 -6.54 3.77 2.51
N LEU A 87 -7.34 2.83 3.03
CA LEU A 87 -6.84 1.48 3.25
C LEU A 87 -6.58 0.76 1.94
N LYS A 88 -7.47 0.90 0.96
CA LYS A 88 -7.29 0.29 -0.36
C LYS A 88 -6.08 0.89 -1.09
N LYS A 89 -5.97 2.19 -1.11
CA LYS A 89 -4.88 2.87 -1.84
C LYS A 89 -3.54 2.62 -1.18
N SER A 90 -3.46 2.67 0.14
CA SER A 90 -2.21 2.44 0.85
C SER A 90 -1.71 1.01 0.68
N THR A 91 -2.60 0.02 0.73
CA THR A 91 -2.21 -1.38 0.54
C THR A 91 -1.82 -1.66 -0.90
N LYS A 92 -2.51 -1.07 -1.86
CA LYS A 92 -2.16 -1.22 -3.27
C LYS A 92 -0.77 -0.64 -3.56
N ILE A 93 -0.50 0.56 -3.06
CA ILE A 93 0.78 1.23 -3.23
C ILE A 93 1.89 0.49 -2.47
N ALA A 94 1.55 -0.09 -1.32
CA ALA A 94 2.51 -0.86 -0.51
C ALA A 94 2.86 -2.23 -1.12
N GLY A 95 2.21 -2.62 -2.20
CA GLY A 95 2.54 -3.85 -2.91
C GLY A 95 2.19 -5.12 -2.16
N ILE A 96 1.12 -5.09 -1.40
CA ILE A 96 0.61 -6.27 -0.67
C ILE A 96 -0.75 -6.67 -1.25
N PRO A 97 -1.18 -7.92 -1.02
CA PRO A 97 -2.49 -8.36 -1.49
C PRO A 97 -3.62 -7.54 -0.87
N LYS A 98 -4.78 -7.57 -1.52
CA LYS A 98 -5.96 -6.86 -1.03
C LYS A 98 -6.27 -7.27 0.41
N PRO A 99 -6.47 -6.29 1.31
CA PRO A 99 -6.80 -6.63 2.70
C PRO A 99 -8.18 -7.27 2.79
N SER A 100 -8.35 -8.17 3.77
CA SER A 100 -9.64 -8.82 4.01
C SER A 100 -10.68 -7.83 4.53
N SER A 101 -10.23 -6.76 5.15
CA SER A 101 -11.09 -5.70 5.69
C SER A 101 -10.96 -4.49 4.77
N CYS A 102 -11.97 -4.24 3.95
CA CYS A 102 -11.96 -3.12 3.02
C CYS A 102 -12.72 -1.94 3.62
N VAL A 103 -12.03 -0.90 3.93
CA VAL A 103 -12.64 0.34 4.40
C VAL A 103 -12.13 1.51 3.60
#